data_8f3e8ca52aed5edfdda8ed6639f92605
#
_entry.id   8f3e8ca52aed5edfdda8ed6639f92605
#
_cell.length_a   1.000
_cell.length_b   1.000
_cell.length_c   1.000
_cell.angle_alpha   90.00
_cell.angle_beta   90.00
_cell.angle_gamma   90.00
#
_symmetry.space_group_name_H-M   'P 1'
#
loop_
_entity.id
_entity.type
_entity.pdbx_description
1 polymer ?
#
loop_
_entity_poly.entity_id
_entity_poly.type
_entity_poly.pdbx_seq_one_letter_code
_entity_poly.pdbx_strand_id
1 'polypeptide(L)'
;MILLSDCRAHRVPAWCGALLCLALVAPAQAFQWPSQAPKVSDAPRWGYVGEQGPAHWGDLAPEFATCKDGTTQSPVDLSYARRVDYEPLSFHYRSDTLAVTNNGHTMQVASGPGSFLVVNGHEYALQQFHFHTPSEHLIQGVPAAMELHLVHRDARGNIAVVAVLINPGLRNNSTLKRIADALPPAEGESFYGRQVAINPLFLLPPHRSYFSYPGSLTTPPCTEGVDWFVMAEPVEVDAGLIAQFRQAMGANARPIQPDKGRPVLGVFRR
;
A
#
# COMPACT_ATOMS: atom_id res chain seq x y z
N MET A 1 -16.69 58.12 -60.86
CA MET A 1 -15.85 57.96 -62.02
C MET A 1 -15.15 56.64 -61.87
N ILE A 2 -15.81 55.57 -62.27
CA ILE A 2 -15.49 54.69 -63.39
C ILE A 2 -14.05 54.19 -63.35
N LEU A 3 -13.86 52.88 -63.07
CA LEU A 3 -13.68 51.87 -64.11
C LEU A 3 -13.72 50.45 -63.48
N LEU A 4 -14.57 49.62 -64.11
CA LEU A 4 -14.64 48.20 -64.09
C LEU A 4 -13.48 47.55 -64.82
N SER A 5 -12.92 46.43 -64.35
CA SER A 5 -12.35 45.44 -65.26
C SER A 5 -12.32 44.06 -64.66
N ASP A 6 -13.10 43.25 -65.23
CA ASP A 6 -13.07 41.85 -65.61
C ASP A 6 -12.39 40.81 -64.70
N CYS A 7 -13.28 39.95 -64.14
CA CYS A 7 -13.02 38.61 -63.68
C CYS A 7 -12.93 37.62 -64.83
N ARG A 8 -11.79 36.95 -65.01
CA ARG A 8 -11.73 35.69 -65.77
C ARG A 8 -11.72 34.52 -64.82
N ALA A 9 -12.76 33.71 -64.95
CA ALA A 9 -12.92 32.45 -64.28
C ALA A 9 -11.96 31.38 -64.84
N HIS A 10 -11.11 30.82 -64.01
CA HIS A 10 -10.46 29.55 -64.30
C HIS A 10 -11.13 28.46 -63.48
N ARG A 11 -11.77 27.52 -64.18
CA ARG A 11 -12.30 26.28 -63.62
C ARG A 11 -11.13 25.37 -63.25
N VAL A 12 -11.07 24.96 -61.96
CA VAL A 12 -10.23 23.87 -61.45
C VAL A 12 -11.11 22.71 -61.11
N PRO A 13 -10.85 21.47 -61.57
CA PRO A 13 -11.71 20.33 -61.29
C PRO A 13 -11.58 19.89 -59.80
N ALA A 14 -12.74 19.74 -59.19
CA ALA A 14 -12.85 19.20 -57.83
C ALA A 14 -12.59 17.69 -57.83
N TRP A 15 -11.51 17.28 -57.26
CA TRP A 15 -11.30 15.92 -56.78
C TRP A 15 -11.34 15.94 -55.25
N CYS A 16 -12.52 15.80 -54.67
CA CYS A 16 -12.70 15.54 -53.27
C CYS A 16 -12.44 14.04 -53.00
N GLY A 17 -11.17 13.72 -52.66
CA GLY A 17 -10.84 12.46 -52.03
C GLY A 17 -11.20 12.55 -50.56
N ALA A 18 -12.33 11.99 -50.16
CA ALA A 18 -12.69 11.81 -48.75
C ALA A 18 -11.77 10.76 -48.16
N LEU A 19 -10.75 11.17 -47.43
CA LEU A 19 -9.98 10.31 -46.54
C LEU A 19 -10.84 10.05 -45.31
N LEU A 20 -11.51 8.87 -45.30
CA LEU A 20 -12.13 8.32 -44.11
C LEU A 20 -11.04 7.90 -43.14
N CYS A 21 -10.70 8.76 -42.16
CA CYS A 21 -9.94 8.34 -41.00
C CYS A 21 -10.79 7.43 -40.14
N LEU A 22 -10.69 6.11 -40.35
CA LEU A 22 -11.19 5.12 -39.40
C LEU A 22 -10.30 5.21 -38.14
N ALA A 23 -10.78 5.95 -37.14
CA ALA A 23 -10.23 5.87 -35.80
C ALA A 23 -10.56 4.48 -35.24
N LEU A 24 -9.57 3.59 -35.21
CA LEU A 24 -9.65 2.33 -34.47
C LEU A 24 -9.74 2.66 -32.99
N VAL A 25 -10.96 2.75 -32.47
CA VAL A 25 -11.22 2.76 -31.03
C VAL A 25 -10.94 1.34 -30.53
N ALA A 26 -9.75 1.15 -29.96
CA ALA A 26 -9.46 -0.10 -29.23
C ALA A 26 -10.44 -0.20 -28.07
N PRO A 27 -11.12 -1.34 -27.89
CA PRO A 27 -12.01 -1.51 -26.75
C PRO A 27 -11.18 -1.43 -25.47
N ALA A 28 -11.58 -0.57 -24.54
CA ALA A 28 -11.06 -0.55 -23.20
C ALA A 28 -11.26 -1.95 -22.60
N GLN A 29 -10.17 -2.68 -22.36
CA GLN A 29 -10.24 -3.95 -21.67
C GLN A 29 -10.68 -3.65 -20.24
N ALA A 30 -11.91 -4.01 -19.91
CA ALA A 30 -12.40 -3.98 -18.55
C ALA A 30 -11.49 -4.91 -17.72
N PHE A 31 -10.90 -4.35 -16.67
CA PHE A 31 -10.12 -5.13 -15.70
C PHE A 31 -11.08 -6.15 -15.07
N GLN A 32 -10.91 -7.42 -15.44
CA GLN A 32 -11.66 -8.51 -14.83
C GLN A 32 -10.87 -8.98 -13.61
N TRP A 33 -11.45 -8.80 -12.43
CA TRP A 33 -10.98 -9.46 -11.22
C TRP A 33 -10.99 -10.97 -11.45
N PRO A 34 -9.93 -11.70 -11.07
CA PRO A 34 -9.95 -13.15 -11.11
C PRO A 34 -11.13 -13.64 -10.28
N SER A 35 -12.09 -14.30 -10.91
CA SER A 35 -13.30 -14.84 -10.26
C SER A 35 -13.04 -16.11 -9.44
N GLN A 36 -11.78 -16.53 -9.31
CA GLN A 36 -11.38 -17.66 -8.50
C GLN A 36 -10.41 -17.18 -7.43
N ALA A 37 -10.78 -17.44 -6.15
CA ALA A 37 -9.78 -17.44 -5.09
C ALA A 37 -8.59 -18.31 -5.55
N PRO A 38 -7.34 -17.88 -5.37
CA PRO A 38 -6.20 -18.71 -5.73
C PRO A 38 -6.41 -20.07 -5.06
N LYS A 39 -6.28 -21.16 -5.85
CA LYS A 39 -6.23 -22.51 -5.29
C LYS A 39 -5.22 -22.48 -4.17
N VAL A 40 -5.57 -23.09 -3.01
CA VAL A 40 -4.64 -23.29 -1.90
C VAL A 40 -3.33 -23.76 -2.54
N SER A 41 -2.34 -22.86 -2.61
CA SER A 41 -1.06 -23.16 -3.22
C SER A 41 -0.38 -24.21 -2.34
N ASP A 42 0.45 -25.09 -2.95
CA ASP A 42 1.36 -25.97 -2.23
C ASP A 42 2.44 -25.18 -1.44
N ALA A 43 2.26 -23.88 -1.29
CA ALA A 43 3.14 -23.01 -0.54
C ALA A 43 3.15 -23.45 0.95
N PRO A 44 4.33 -23.48 1.56
CA PRO A 44 4.47 -23.88 2.96
C PRO A 44 3.57 -23.01 3.86
N ARG A 45 2.86 -23.65 4.77
CA ARG A 45 2.04 -22.93 5.74
C ARG A 45 2.94 -22.27 6.77
N TRP A 46 2.68 -21.01 7.03
CA TRP A 46 3.36 -20.21 8.05
C TRP A 46 2.33 -19.47 8.90
N GLY A 47 2.72 -18.98 10.04
CA GLY A 47 1.87 -18.23 10.96
C GLY A 47 2.71 -17.41 11.93
N TYR A 48 2.12 -17.01 13.04
CA TYR A 48 2.80 -16.14 14.02
C TYR A 48 3.10 -16.83 15.35
N VAL A 49 2.76 -18.12 15.50
CA VAL A 49 2.95 -18.89 16.75
C VAL A 49 3.51 -20.29 16.48
N GLY A 50 4.21 -20.84 17.49
CA GLY A 50 4.74 -22.22 17.45
C GLY A 50 5.74 -22.45 16.33
N GLU A 51 5.79 -23.67 15.81
CA GLU A 51 6.71 -24.12 14.76
C GLU A 51 6.52 -23.40 13.42
N GLN A 52 5.39 -22.77 13.21
CA GLN A 52 5.11 -21.95 12.01
C GLN A 52 5.35 -20.46 12.26
N GLY A 53 5.83 -20.09 13.46
CA GLY A 53 6.06 -18.70 13.86
C GLY A 53 7.32 -18.08 13.25
N PRO A 54 7.50 -16.75 13.44
CA PRO A 54 8.57 -15.97 12.80
C PRO A 54 9.99 -16.48 13.05
N ALA A 55 10.24 -17.13 14.18
CA ALA A 55 11.55 -17.72 14.50
C ALA A 55 11.94 -18.88 13.56
N HIS A 56 10.96 -19.51 12.92
CA HIS A 56 11.14 -20.70 12.09
C HIS A 56 10.88 -20.44 10.60
N TRP A 57 10.38 -19.27 10.20
CA TRP A 57 9.99 -19.00 8.82
C TRP A 57 11.07 -19.37 7.80
N GLY A 58 12.34 -19.02 8.06
CA GLY A 58 13.43 -19.31 7.14
C GLY A 58 13.77 -20.80 6.98
N ASP A 59 13.26 -21.64 7.85
CA ASP A 59 13.48 -23.09 7.85
C ASP A 59 12.25 -23.87 7.32
N LEU A 60 11.10 -23.19 7.10
CA LEU A 60 9.87 -23.83 6.62
C LEU A 60 9.97 -24.25 5.14
N ALA A 61 10.69 -23.49 4.33
CA ALA A 61 10.89 -23.76 2.92
C ALA A 61 12.12 -23.03 2.35
N PRO A 62 12.76 -23.57 1.30
CA PRO A 62 13.91 -22.90 0.68
C PRO A 62 13.64 -21.48 0.19
N GLU A 63 12.43 -21.20 -0.32
CA GLU A 63 12.01 -19.88 -0.76
C GLU A 63 11.86 -18.87 0.38
N PHE A 64 11.80 -19.33 1.63
CA PHE A 64 11.70 -18.48 2.83
C PHE A 64 13.06 -18.25 3.50
N ALA A 65 14.15 -18.78 2.97
CA ALA A 65 15.49 -18.67 3.57
C ALA A 65 15.88 -17.23 3.91
N THR A 66 15.45 -16.25 3.09
CA THR A 66 15.71 -14.82 3.33
C THR A 66 15.13 -14.33 4.67
N CYS A 67 14.08 -14.96 5.21
CA CYS A 67 13.55 -14.60 6.54
C CYS A 67 14.57 -14.81 7.66
N LYS A 68 15.53 -15.75 7.48
CA LYS A 68 16.61 -16.09 8.43
C LYS A 68 17.94 -15.47 8.03
N ASP A 69 18.32 -15.58 6.76
CA ASP A 69 19.66 -15.26 6.27
C ASP A 69 19.76 -13.81 5.75
N GLY A 70 18.66 -13.10 5.59
CA GLY A 70 18.60 -11.74 5.07
C GLY A 70 19.40 -10.75 5.93
N THR A 71 19.92 -9.73 5.27
CA THR A 71 20.78 -8.73 5.88
C THR A 71 20.10 -7.39 6.13
N THR A 72 18.97 -7.15 5.45
CA THR A 72 18.20 -5.91 5.53
C THR A 72 16.74 -6.19 5.90
N GLN A 73 16.54 -7.00 6.93
CA GLN A 73 15.22 -7.46 7.34
C GLN A 73 14.41 -6.39 8.10
N SER A 74 13.08 -6.45 7.98
CA SER A 74 12.09 -5.62 8.67
C SER A 74 11.19 -6.47 9.57
N PRO A 75 10.55 -5.86 10.61
CA PRO A 75 10.62 -4.47 11.06
C PRO A 75 11.87 -4.15 11.89
N VAL A 76 12.08 -2.86 12.25
CA VAL A 76 13.17 -2.40 13.12
C VAL A 76 12.65 -1.45 14.21
N ASP A 77 13.48 -1.21 15.24
CA ASP A 77 13.26 -0.11 16.19
C ASP A 77 13.80 1.20 15.59
N LEU A 78 12.98 2.23 15.58
CA LEU A 78 13.27 3.54 14.97
C LEU A 78 13.96 4.53 15.94
N SER A 79 14.43 4.05 17.09
CA SER A 79 14.98 4.87 18.18
C SER A 79 16.20 5.72 17.80
N TYR A 80 17.02 5.22 16.89
CA TYR A 80 18.32 5.80 16.55
C TYR A 80 18.35 6.47 15.18
N ALA A 81 17.22 7.03 14.77
CA ALA A 81 17.10 7.68 13.47
C ALA A 81 18.00 8.93 13.39
N ARG A 82 18.83 9.00 12.35
CA ARG A 82 19.60 10.20 12.03
C ARG A 82 18.70 11.22 11.35
N ARG A 83 18.60 12.41 11.91
CA ARG A 83 17.83 13.49 11.31
C ARG A 83 18.47 13.96 10.00
N VAL A 84 17.62 14.10 8.97
CA VAL A 84 17.99 14.64 7.66
C VAL A 84 17.00 15.73 7.25
N ASP A 85 17.31 16.43 6.16
CA ASP A 85 16.40 17.45 5.63
C ASP A 85 15.08 16.84 5.18
N TYR A 86 14.01 17.63 5.31
CA TYR A 86 12.67 17.18 5.00
C TYR A 86 12.46 17.08 3.49
N GLU A 87 12.21 15.87 3.02
CA GLU A 87 11.73 15.56 1.68
C GLU A 87 10.27 15.11 1.77
N PRO A 88 9.31 15.82 1.14
CA PRO A 88 7.90 15.49 1.28
C PRO A 88 7.53 14.21 0.53
N LEU A 89 6.78 13.32 1.20
CA LEU A 89 6.03 12.27 0.50
C LEU A 89 4.76 12.89 -0.09
N SER A 90 4.51 12.65 -1.38
CA SER A 90 3.32 13.16 -2.05
C SER A 90 2.30 12.04 -2.27
N PHE A 91 1.16 12.11 -1.60
CA PHE A 91 0.11 11.10 -1.63
C PHE A 91 -1.01 11.52 -2.58
N HIS A 92 -1.25 10.73 -3.62
CA HIS A 92 -2.31 10.92 -4.61
C HIS A 92 -3.32 9.78 -4.51
N TYR A 93 -3.99 9.66 -3.35
CA TYR A 93 -4.96 8.62 -3.12
C TYR A 93 -6.37 9.07 -3.48
N ARG A 94 -7.12 8.17 -4.11
CA ARG A 94 -8.52 8.36 -4.52
C ARG A 94 -9.43 7.47 -3.72
N SER A 95 -10.70 7.85 -3.66
CA SER A 95 -11.73 6.98 -3.12
C SER A 95 -11.95 5.79 -4.04
N ASP A 96 -12.06 4.61 -3.44
CA ASP A 96 -12.33 3.35 -4.12
C ASP A 96 -13.35 2.52 -3.34
N THR A 97 -13.95 1.55 -3.99
CA THR A 97 -14.86 0.59 -3.38
C THR A 97 -14.14 -0.25 -2.35
N LEU A 98 -14.75 -0.41 -1.16
CA LEU A 98 -14.17 -1.22 -0.10
C LEU A 98 -14.21 -2.72 -0.47
N ALA A 99 -13.04 -3.33 -0.57
CA ALA A 99 -12.86 -4.77 -0.74
C ALA A 99 -11.88 -5.28 0.32
N VAL A 100 -12.39 -6.01 1.32
CA VAL A 100 -11.59 -6.55 2.44
C VAL A 100 -11.54 -8.06 2.33
N THR A 101 -10.36 -8.64 2.46
CA THR A 101 -10.14 -10.09 2.48
C THR A 101 -9.43 -10.48 3.77
N ASN A 102 -9.94 -11.48 4.45
CA ASN A 102 -9.21 -12.20 5.49
C ASN A 102 -8.36 -13.28 4.81
N ASN A 103 -7.06 -13.05 4.70
CA ASN A 103 -6.14 -13.98 4.03
C ASN A 103 -5.49 -15.00 5.00
N GLY A 104 -6.02 -15.12 6.22
CA GLY A 104 -5.49 -16.00 7.27
C GLY A 104 -4.34 -15.40 8.08
N HIS A 105 -3.73 -14.33 7.60
CA HIS A 105 -2.59 -13.65 8.25
C HIS A 105 -2.91 -12.21 8.64
N THR A 106 -3.77 -11.54 7.88
CA THR A 106 -4.21 -10.17 8.12
C THR A 106 -5.53 -9.87 7.40
N MET A 107 -6.11 -8.73 7.73
CA MET A 107 -7.20 -8.13 6.96
C MET A 107 -6.59 -7.22 5.89
N GLN A 108 -6.65 -7.66 4.64
CA GLN A 108 -6.10 -6.96 3.50
C GLN A 108 -7.20 -6.22 2.75
N VAL A 109 -6.98 -4.94 2.46
CA VAL A 109 -7.86 -4.11 1.63
C VAL A 109 -7.20 -3.90 0.27
N ALA A 110 -7.87 -4.33 -0.78
CA ALA A 110 -7.39 -4.11 -2.15
C ALA A 110 -7.55 -2.65 -2.56
N SER A 111 -6.64 -2.14 -3.38
CA SER A 111 -6.74 -0.82 -4.00
C SER A 111 -6.85 -0.96 -5.51
N GLY A 112 -7.86 -0.32 -6.08
CA GLY A 112 -7.98 -0.18 -7.53
C GLY A 112 -7.00 0.85 -8.10
N PRO A 113 -6.95 1.01 -9.43
CA PRO A 113 -5.99 1.89 -10.09
C PRO A 113 -6.24 3.37 -9.79
N GLY A 114 -5.18 4.18 -9.82
CA GLY A 114 -5.23 5.64 -9.72
C GLY A 114 -4.90 6.21 -8.34
N SER A 115 -4.59 5.36 -7.34
CA SER A 115 -3.96 5.76 -6.09
C SER A 115 -2.47 5.49 -6.15
N PHE A 116 -1.63 6.48 -5.83
CA PHE A 116 -0.18 6.34 -5.87
C PHE A 116 0.53 7.27 -4.88
N LEU A 117 1.77 6.91 -4.56
CA LEU A 117 2.74 7.67 -3.79
C LEU A 117 3.83 8.19 -4.74
N VAL A 118 4.28 9.43 -4.56
CA VAL A 118 5.47 9.95 -5.22
C VAL A 118 6.57 10.17 -4.18
N VAL A 119 7.75 9.59 -4.45
CA VAL A 119 8.97 9.73 -3.64
C VAL A 119 10.09 10.17 -4.58
N ASN A 120 10.72 11.30 -4.32
CA ASN A 120 11.82 11.83 -5.15
C ASN A 120 11.50 11.83 -6.65
N GLY A 121 10.25 12.17 -7.02
CA GLY A 121 9.79 12.19 -8.40
C GLY A 121 9.47 10.84 -9.02
N HIS A 122 9.63 9.73 -8.28
CA HIS A 122 9.24 8.38 -8.70
C HIS A 122 7.84 8.01 -8.20
N GLU A 123 7.00 7.51 -9.09
CA GLU A 123 5.64 7.10 -8.79
C GLU A 123 5.57 5.61 -8.44
N TYR A 124 4.89 5.30 -7.33
CA TYR A 124 4.61 3.95 -6.84
C TYR A 124 3.09 3.78 -6.69
N ALA A 125 2.48 2.94 -7.50
CA ALA A 125 1.04 2.65 -7.45
C ALA A 125 0.67 1.87 -6.19
N LEU A 126 -0.36 2.33 -5.45
CA LEU A 126 -0.90 1.61 -4.30
C LEU A 126 -1.53 0.30 -4.76
N GLN A 127 -1.08 -0.82 -4.20
CA GLN A 127 -1.57 -2.15 -4.54
C GLN A 127 -2.65 -2.63 -3.56
N GLN A 128 -2.36 -2.51 -2.27
CA GLN A 128 -3.19 -2.94 -1.17
C GLN A 128 -2.72 -2.28 0.13
N PHE A 129 -3.52 -2.37 1.17
CA PHE A 129 -3.08 -2.07 2.53
C PHE A 129 -3.65 -3.10 3.51
N HIS A 130 -2.97 -3.29 4.64
CA HIS A 130 -3.30 -4.31 5.63
C HIS A 130 -2.83 -3.90 7.02
N PHE A 131 -3.19 -4.70 8.02
CA PHE A 131 -3.04 -4.32 9.43
C PHE A 131 -2.28 -5.36 10.25
N HIS A 132 -1.59 -4.88 11.28
CA HIS A 132 -0.91 -5.69 12.30
C HIS A 132 -1.34 -5.27 13.70
N THR A 133 -1.48 -6.24 14.60
CA THR A 133 -1.75 -6.06 16.03
C THR A 133 -0.84 -6.95 16.87
N PRO A 134 0.03 -6.40 17.74
CA PRO A 134 0.40 -4.98 17.87
C PRO A 134 1.16 -4.45 16.64
N SER A 135 1.76 -3.26 16.72
CA SER A 135 2.64 -2.76 15.67
C SER A 135 3.89 -3.66 15.52
N GLU A 136 4.41 -3.70 14.30
CA GLU A 136 5.66 -4.39 13.97
C GLU A 136 6.87 -3.49 14.25
N HIS A 137 6.80 -2.20 13.84
CA HIS A 137 7.83 -1.23 14.20
C HIS A 137 7.69 -0.78 15.65
N LEU A 138 8.86 -0.49 16.26
CA LEU A 138 8.93 0.11 17.58
C LEU A 138 9.46 1.55 17.46
N ILE A 139 9.01 2.40 18.39
CA ILE A 139 9.63 3.70 18.64
C ILE A 139 10.15 3.69 20.08
N GLN A 140 11.46 3.80 20.25
CA GLN A 140 12.13 3.73 21.56
C GLN A 140 11.78 2.44 22.33
N GLY A 141 11.75 1.31 21.62
CA GLY A 141 11.44 0.02 22.20
C GLY A 141 9.96 -0.21 22.50
N VAL A 142 9.08 0.75 22.22
CA VAL A 142 7.64 0.68 22.56
C VAL A 142 6.81 0.41 21.31
N PRO A 143 6.02 -0.65 21.28
CA PRO A 143 5.06 -0.90 20.20
C PRO A 143 3.83 0.01 20.33
N ALA A 144 3.24 0.37 19.18
CA ALA A 144 1.89 0.89 19.11
C ALA A 144 0.86 -0.26 19.21
N ALA A 145 -0.40 0.09 19.48
CA ALA A 145 -1.46 -0.90 19.61
C ALA A 145 -1.79 -1.62 18.29
N MET A 146 -1.59 -0.94 17.15
CA MET A 146 -1.81 -1.47 15.80
C MET A 146 -0.91 -0.73 14.80
N GLU A 147 -0.67 -1.33 13.65
CA GLU A 147 0.06 -0.73 12.54
C GLU A 147 -0.66 -1.01 11.22
N LEU A 148 -0.71 -0.02 10.35
CA LEU A 148 -1.21 -0.10 8.99
C LEU A 148 -0.03 -0.05 8.03
N HIS A 149 0.02 -0.97 7.05
CA HIS A 149 0.96 -0.93 5.93
C HIS A 149 0.23 -0.65 4.62
N LEU A 150 0.61 0.41 3.93
CA LEU A 150 0.16 0.72 2.57
C LEU A 150 1.28 0.31 1.61
N VAL A 151 1.04 -0.74 0.83
CA VAL A 151 2.04 -1.37 -0.04
C VAL A 151 1.90 -0.82 -1.45
N HIS A 152 2.98 -0.26 -1.97
CA HIS A 152 3.05 0.34 -3.30
C HIS A 152 4.09 -0.36 -4.15
N ARG A 153 3.94 -0.27 -5.47
CA ARG A 153 4.89 -0.82 -6.43
C ARG A 153 5.07 0.13 -7.62
N ASP A 154 6.32 0.33 -8.04
CA ASP A 154 6.62 1.08 -9.26
C ASP A 154 6.50 0.19 -10.53
N ALA A 155 6.65 0.80 -11.70
CA ALA A 155 6.58 0.09 -12.99
C ALA A 155 7.71 -0.93 -13.20
N ARG A 156 8.79 -0.85 -12.42
CA ARG A 156 9.92 -1.80 -12.45
C ARG A 156 9.75 -2.94 -11.45
N GLY A 157 8.73 -2.88 -10.59
CA GLY A 157 8.46 -3.86 -9.55
C GLY A 157 9.10 -3.53 -8.19
N ASN A 158 9.78 -2.39 -8.03
CA ASN A 158 10.30 -1.96 -6.73
C ASN A 158 9.15 -1.69 -5.77
N ILE A 159 9.36 -1.99 -4.50
CA ILE A 159 8.33 -1.90 -3.47
C ILE A 159 8.65 -0.73 -2.54
N ALA A 160 7.64 0.10 -2.27
CA ALA A 160 7.64 1.11 -1.23
C ALA A 160 6.48 0.84 -0.26
N VAL A 161 6.74 0.85 1.04
CA VAL A 161 5.71 0.66 2.07
C VAL A 161 5.63 1.89 2.96
N VAL A 162 4.43 2.44 3.08
CA VAL A 162 4.13 3.47 4.08
C VAL A 162 3.49 2.79 5.27
N ALA A 163 4.10 2.95 6.45
CA ALA A 163 3.58 2.43 7.70
C ALA A 163 2.99 3.56 8.56
N VAL A 164 1.86 3.28 9.22
CA VAL A 164 1.19 4.19 10.12
C VAL A 164 0.94 3.50 11.45
N LEU A 165 1.57 3.99 12.50
CA LEU A 165 1.32 3.51 13.86
C LEU A 165 -0.05 4.02 14.34
N ILE A 166 -0.79 3.17 15.05
CA ILE A 166 -2.14 3.46 15.52
C ILE A 166 -2.23 3.18 17.01
N ASN A 167 -2.63 4.18 17.77
CA ASN A 167 -2.80 4.10 19.21
C ASN A 167 -4.25 4.39 19.64
N PRO A 168 -4.67 3.90 20.82
CA PRO A 168 -5.97 4.27 21.36
C PRO A 168 -6.02 5.77 21.70
N GLY A 169 -7.15 6.39 21.37
CA GLY A 169 -7.42 7.80 21.63
C GLY A 169 -8.90 8.12 21.44
N LEU A 170 -9.23 9.40 21.44
CA LEU A 170 -10.63 9.87 21.39
C LEU A 170 -11.09 10.22 19.97
N ARG A 171 -10.27 10.04 18.96
CA ARG A 171 -10.61 10.44 17.59
C ARG A 171 -11.42 9.37 16.87
N ASN A 172 -12.47 9.79 16.18
CA ASN A 172 -13.23 8.94 15.28
C ASN A 172 -12.58 8.97 13.89
N ASN A 173 -12.12 7.80 13.42
CA ASN A 173 -11.70 7.62 12.03
C ASN A 173 -12.77 6.85 11.26
N SER A 174 -13.60 7.58 10.51
CA SER A 174 -14.72 6.99 9.78
C SER A 174 -14.30 5.99 8.70
N THR A 175 -13.10 6.16 8.11
CA THR A 175 -12.56 5.23 7.13
C THR A 175 -12.18 3.92 7.81
N LEU A 176 -11.44 3.99 8.92
CA LEU A 176 -11.09 2.78 9.69
C LEU A 176 -12.33 2.07 10.23
N LYS A 177 -13.34 2.84 10.71
CA LYS A 177 -14.61 2.26 11.16
C LYS A 177 -15.32 1.48 10.04
N ARG A 178 -15.42 2.05 8.84
CA ARG A 178 -16.03 1.34 7.69
C ARG A 178 -15.30 0.03 7.37
N ILE A 179 -13.98 0.01 7.50
CA ILE A 179 -13.20 -1.21 7.31
C ILE A 179 -13.49 -2.20 8.45
N ALA A 180 -13.51 -1.75 9.71
CA ALA A 180 -13.82 -2.59 10.87
C ALA A 180 -15.21 -3.23 10.78
N ASP A 181 -16.22 -2.47 10.33
CA ASP A 181 -17.60 -2.97 10.14
C ASP A 181 -17.70 -4.01 8.99
N ALA A 182 -16.65 -4.13 8.16
CA ALA A 182 -16.61 -4.99 6.98
C ALA A 182 -15.62 -6.16 7.11
N LEU A 183 -15.04 -6.41 8.28
CA LEU A 183 -14.04 -7.46 8.48
C LEU A 183 -14.66 -8.85 8.27
N PRO A 184 -14.16 -9.66 7.31
CA PRO A 184 -14.65 -11.02 7.11
C PRO A 184 -14.30 -11.93 8.30
N PRO A 185 -15.23 -12.77 8.77
CA PRO A 185 -15.03 -13.56 10.00
C PRO A 185 -14.08 -14.75 9.84
N ALA A 186 -13.91 -15.30 8.63
CA ALA A 186 -13.12 -16.49 8.42
C ALA A 186 -12.04 -16.29 7.33
N GLU A 187 -10.96 -17.09 7.45
CA GLU A 187 -9.89 -17.16 6.45
C GLU A 187 -10.45 -17.50 5.06
N GLY A 188 -9.96 -16.82 4.05
CA GLY A 188 -10.40 -16.96 2.65
C GLY A 188 -11.66 -16.18 2.30
N GLU A 189 -12.38 -15.64 3.27
CA GLU A 189 -13.57 -14.83 3.03
C GLU A 189 -13.22 -13.40 2.63
N SER A 190 -14.12 -12.80 1.84
CA SER A 190 -13.99 -11.42 1.36
C SER A 190 -15.31 -10.68 1.46
N PHE A 191 -15.23 -9.40 1.82
CA PHE A 191 -16.34 -8.46 1.76
C PHE A 191 -16.15 -7.49 0.59
N TYR A 192 -17.21 -7.30 -0.19
CA TYR A 192 -17.24 -6.34 -1.30
C TYR A 192 -18.38 -5.34 -1.10
N GLY A 193 -18.03 -4.16 -0.65
CA GLY A 193 -18.97 -3.09 -0.35
C GLY A 193 -19.29 -2.21 -1.57
N ARG A 194 -20.09 -2.67 -2.53
CA ARG A 194 -20.39 -1.94 -3.78
C ARG A 194 -20.82 -0.48 -3.61
N GLN A 195 -21.36 -0.12 -2.44
CA GLN A 195 -21.79 1.24 -2.10
C GLN A 195 -20.96 1.87 -0.97
N VAL A 196 -19.88 1.21 -0.53
CA VAL A 196 -19.01 1.71 0.52
C VAL A 196 -17.71 2.15 -0.12
N ALA A 197 -17.52 3.46 -0.23
CA ALA A 197 -16.26 4.04 -0.69
C ALA A 197 -15.38 4.42 0.49
N ILE A 198 -14.09 4.16 0.38
CA ILE A 198 -13.06 4.61 1.31
C ILE A 198 -11.95 5.34 0.56
N ASN A 199 -11.28 6.27 1.21
CA ASN A 199 -10.06 6.87 0.70
C ASN A 199 -8.92 6.63 1.70
N PRO A 200 -7.86 5.89 1.32
CA PRO A 200 -6.74 5.61 2.21
C PRO A 200 -6.02 6.86 2.75
N LEU A 201 -6.18 8.01 2.09
CA LEU A 201 -5.61 9.27 2.55
C LEU A 201 -6.05 9.63 3.98
N PHE A 202 -7.27 9.26 4.35
CA PHE A 202 -7.84 9.52 5.69
C PHE A 202 -7.33 8.57 6.80
N LEU A 203 -6.52 7.58 6.43
CA LEU A 203 -5.81 6.71 7.37
C LEU A 203 -4.44 7.26 7.75
N LEU A 204 -3.96 8.30 7.08
CA LEU A 204 -2.66 8.91 7.34
C LEU A 204 -2.77 10.01 8.42
N PRO A 205 -1.74 10.23 9.25
CA PRO A 205 -1.70 11.34 10.19
C PRO A 205 -1.67 12.70 9.45
N PRO A 206 -2.12 13.81 10.05
CA PRO A 206 -2.09 15.14 9.42
C PRO A 206 -0.67 15.62 9.13
N HIS A 207 0.26 15.39 10.05
CA HIS A 207 1.67 15.70 9.88
C HIS A 207 2.40 14.57 9.16
N ARG A 208 3.23 14.91 8.19
CA ARG A 208 3.86 13.97 7.26
C ARG A 208 5.36 13.78 7.51
N SER A 209 5.82 14.03 8.74
CA SER A 209 7.14 13.61 9.17
C SER A 209 7.21 12.08 9.21
N TYR A 210 8.34 11.50 8.86
CA TYR A 210 8.46 10.05 8.78
C TYR A 210 9.88 9.59 9.08
N PHE A 211 10.02 8.31 9.38
CA PHE A 211 11.29 7.59 9.36
C PHE A 211 11.41 6.85 8.04
N SER A 212 12.64 6.75 7.51
CA SER A 212 12.90 5.99 6.28
C SER A 212 14.11 5.09 6.43
N TYR A 213 14.01 3.87 5.90
CA TYR A 213 15.11 2.91 5.87
C TYR A 213 14.89 1.86 4.78
N PRO A 214 15.97 1.27 4.20
CA PRO A 214 15.87 0.13 3.31
C PRO A 214 15.62 -1.15 4.12
N GLY A 215 14.63 -1.94 3.72
CA GLY A 215 14.21 -3.11 4.47
C GLY A 215 13.70 -4.25 3.62
N SER A 216 12.78 -5.05 4.20
CA SER A 216 12.17 -6.23 3.58
C SER A 216 10.66 -6.24 3.75
N LEU A 217 9.98 -7.16 3.10
CA LEU A 217 8.65 -7.58 3.53
C LEU A 217 8.75 -8.19 4.94
N THR A 218 7.71 -8.00 5.76
CA THR A 218 7.63 -8.52 7.14
C THR A 218 6.93 -9.87 7.23
N THR A 219 6.59 -10.47 6.11
CA THR A 219 6.02 -11.82 6.00
C THR A 219 6.82 -12.66 5.00
N PRO A 220 6.82 -14.00 5.10
CA PRO A 220 7.42 -14.84 4.09
C PRO A 220 7.01 -14.46 2.66
N PRO A 221 7.96 -14.41 1.71
CA PRO A 221 9.35 -14.87 1.80
C PRO A 221 10.36 -13.83 2.30
N CYS A 222 9.95 -12.76 2.99
CA CYS A 222 10.79 -11.72 3.58
C CYS A 222 11.74 -11.03 2.57
N THR A 223 11.24 -10.86 1.34
CA THR A 223 11.99 -10.26 0.23
C THR A 223 12.56 -8.91 0.60
N GLU A 224 13.86 -8.72 0.41
CA GLU A 224 14.58 -7.46 0.66
C GLU A 224 14.43 -6.48 -0.51
N GLY A 225 14.92 -5.23 -0.35
CA GLY A 225 14.79 -4.18 -1.35
C GLY A 225 13.47 -3.41 -1.25
N VAL A 226 12.89 -3.33 -0.06
CA VAL A 226 11.70 -2.55 0.24
C VAL A 226 12.11 -1.20 0.82
N ASP A 227 11.62 -0.12 0.24
CA ASP A 227 11.76 1.23 0.80
C ASP A 227 10.65 1.48 1.83
N TRP A 228 11.04 1.61 3.10
CA TRP A 228 10.12 1.89 4.20
C TRP A 228 10.01 3.38 4.52
N PHE A 229 8.77 3.82 4.72
CA PHE A 229 8.40 5.17 5.17
C PHE A 229 7.43 5.06 6.35
N VAL A 230 7.94 5.07 7.58
CA VAL A 230 7.12 4.93 8.78
C VAL A 230 6.73 6.33 9.28
N MET A 231 5.44 6.63 9.30
CA MET A 231 4.96 7.94 9.77
C MET A 231 5.35 8.17 11.23
N ALA A 232 5.97 9.33 11.52
CA ALA A 232 6.52 9.63 12.83
C ALA A 232 5.44 9.88 13.89
N GLU A 233 4.28 10.40 13.46
CA GLU A 233 3.14 10.61 14.35
C GLU A 233 2.15 9.45 14.22
N PRO A 234 1.76 8.82 15.34
CA PRO A 234 0.70 7.83 15.33
C PRO A 234 -0.67 8.47 15.05
N VAL A 235 -1.55 7.71 14.44
CA VAL A 235 -2.97 8.04 14.36
C VAL A 235 -3.66 7.52 15.61
N GLU A 236 -4.45 8.37 16.25
CA GLU A 236 -5.27 7.99 17.40
C GLU A 236 -6.67 7.60 16.94
N VAL A 237 -7.20 6.49 17.46
CA VAL A 237 -8.54 6.00 17.17
C VAL A 237 -9.20 5.43 18.42
N ASP A 238 -10.52 5.25 18.37
CA ASP A 238 -11.26 4.59 19.43
C ASP A 238 -10.68 3.20 19.76
N ALA A 239 -10.50 2.89 21.04
CA ALA A 239 -9.92 1.62 21.49
C ALA A 239 -10.76 0.42 21.07
N GLY A 240 -12.07 0.57 20.93
CA GLY A 240 -12.97 -0.48 20.46
C GLY A 240 -12.72 -0.86 19.00
N LEU A 241 -12.32 0.10 18.15
CA LEU A 241 -11.91 -0.23 16.78
C LEU A 241 -10.66 -1.11 16.77
N ILE A 242 -9.63 -0.76 17.56
CA ILE A 242 -8.41 -1.56 17.67
C ILE A 242 -8.74 -2.96 18.17
N ALA A 243 -9.64 -3.09 19.18
CA ALA A 243 -10.07 -4.36 19.72
C ALA A 243 -10.77 -5.25 18.65
N GLN A 244 -11.58 -4.66 17.76
CA GLN A 244 -12.22 -5.38 16.65
C GLN A 244 -11.17 -6.00 15.71
N PHE A 245 -10.17 -5.21 15.27
CA PHE A 245 -9.08 -5.73 14.44
C PHE A 245 -8.30 -6.83 15.16
N ARG A 246 -7.94 -6.62 16.42
CA ARG A 246 -7.22 -7.62 17.23
C ARG A 246 -8.03 -8.92 17.41
N GLN A 247 -9.32 -8.82 17.59
CA GLN A 247 -10.20 -9.98 17.67
C GLN A 247 -10.25 -10.76 16.35
N ALA A 248 -10.28 -10.03 15.22
CA ALA A 248 -10.41 -10.62 13.90
C ALA A 248 -9.10 -11.26 13.37
N MET A 249 -7.92 -10.72 13.75
CA MET A 249 -6.62 -11.16 13.22
C MET A 249 -5.75 -11.90 14.26
N GLY A 250 -6.01 -11.70 15.55
CA GLY A 250 -5.08 -12.11 16.59
C GLY A 250 -3.81 -11.25 16.63
N ALA A 251 -2.75 -11.77 17.25
CA ALA A 251 -1.42 -11.16 17.21
C ALA A 251 -0.71 -11.63 15.93
N ASN A 252 -0.40 -10.68 15.04
CA ASN A 252 0.17 -10.95 13.72
C ASN A 252 1.35 -10.01 13.39
N ALA A 253 2.17 -9.70 14.38
CA ALA A 253 3.36 -8.90 14.24
C ALA A 253 4.63 -9.76 14.22
N ARG A 254 5.50 -9.55 13.25
CA ARG A 254 6.85 -10.10 13.24
C ARG A 254 7.69 -9.35 14.29
N PRO A 255 8.50 -10.03 15.12
CA PRO A 255 9.45 -9.36 16.00
C PRO A 255 10.43 -8.47 15.24
N ILE A 256 10.95 -7.42 15.91
CA ILE A 256 12.00 -6.57 15.34
C ILE A 256 13.21 -7.39 14.92
N GLN A 257 13.83 -6.94 13.83
CA GLN A 257 15.04 -7.51 13.26
C GLN A 257 16.25 -6.63 13.55
N PRO A 258 17.46 -7.20 13.65
CA PRO A 258 18.68 -6.41 13.83
C PRO A 258 18.85 -5.41 12.67
N ASP A 259 19.16 -4.16 12.99
CA ASP A 259 19.42 -3.12 12.00
C ASP A 259 20.72 -3.36 11.20
N LYS A 260 21.66 -4.12 11.76
CA LYS A 260 22.97 -4.44 11.16
C LYS A 260 23.73 -3.19 10.66
N GLY A 261 23.54 -2.05 11.33
CA GLY A 261 24.18 -0.77 11.00
C GLY A 261 23.54 -0.04 9.81
N ARG A 262 22.34 -0.45 9.36
CA ARG A 262 21.60 0.30 8.34
C ARG A 262 21.20 1.68 8.88
N PRO A 263 21.32 2.73 8.04
CA PRO A 263 20.85 4.04 8.46
C PRO A 263 19.32 4.05 8.53
N VAL A 264 18.78 4.39 9.69
CA VAL A 264 17.40 4.85 9.82
C VAL A 264 17.44 6.37 9.77
N LEU A 265 16.71 6.96 8.83
CA LEU A 265 16.65 8.40 8.61
C LEU A 265 15.37 8.97 9.22
N GLY A 266 15.49 10.04 9.98
CA GLY A 266 14.35 10.80 10.50
C GLY A 266 14.12 12.06 9.66
N VAL A 267 13.04 12.11 8.92
CA VAL A 267 12.65 13.18 7.99
C VAL A 267 11.55 14.00 8.65
N PHE A 268 11.93 15.05 9.36
CA PHE A 268 10.99 15.84 10.17
C PHE A 268 10.76 17.21 9.57
N ARG A 269 9.49 17.57 9.40
CA ARG A 269 9.08 18.92 9.01
C ARG A 269 9.45 19.89 10.16
N ARG A 270 10.01 21.04 9.79
CA ARG A 270 10.31 22.14 10.73
C ARG A 270 9.05 22.89 11.13
#